data_c609b6e7cf2e0658c93384dcfb9c3eba
#
_entry.id   c609b6e7cf2e0658c93384dcfb9c3eba
#
_cell.length_a   1.000
_cell.length_b   1.000
_cell.length_c   1.000
_cell.angle_alpha   90.00
_cell.angle_beta   90.00
_cell.angle_gamma   90.00
#
_symmetry.space_group_name_H-M   'P 1'
#
loop_
_entity.id
_entity.type
_entity.pdbx_description
1 polymer ?
#
loop_
_entity_poly.entity_id
_entity_poly.type
_entity_poly.pdbx_seq_one_letter_code
_entity_poly.pdbx_strand_id
1 'polypeptide(L)'
;VSEHSSEVISKSCHRLKALDVGKCDVTDVGLKLLSQHCTGLRKLSLKSCEMISNSGLQAVAVNCRGLQQLNIQDCPVTLECYRLVKKFCKQCIIEHTNPGFY
;
A
#
# COMPACT_ATOMS: atom_id res chain seq x y z
N VAL A 1 11.51 6.88 5.38
CA VAL A 1 12.13 5.60 5.03
C VAL A 1 12.60 5.67 3.59
N SER A 2 13.89 5.42 3.38
CA SER A 2 14.46 5.37 2.03
C SER A 2 14.17 4.00 1.40
N GLU A 3 14.40 3.89 0.09
CA GLU A 3 14.23 2.61 -0.61
C GLU A 3 15.14 1.53 -0.03
N HIS A 4 16.33 1.90 0.40
CA HIS A 4 17.25 0.97 1.05
C HIS A 4 16.64 0.42 2.35
N SER A 5 16.04 1.26 3.16
CA SER A 5 15.38 0.82 4.40
C SER A 5 14.19 -0.10 4.11
N SER A 6 13.42 0.21 3.06
CA SER A 6 12.30 -0.63 2.63
C SER A 6 12.79 -2.02 2.19
N GLU A 7 13.92 -2.07 1.50
CA GLU A 7 14.51 -3.33 1.07
C GLU A 7 14.92 -4.19 2.28
N VAL A 8 15.54 -3.60 3.28
CA VAL A 8 15.92 -4.30 4.51
C VAL A 8 14.69 -4.84 5.24
N ILE A 9 13.65 -4.01 5.35
CA ILE A 9 12.40 -4.42 5.96
C ILE A 9 11.78 -5.58 5.19
N SER A 10 11.77 -5.51 3.85
CA SER A 10 11.20 -6.57 3.00
C SER A 10 11.83 -7.92 3.24
N LYS A 11 13.15 -7.98 3.41
CA LYS A 11 13.87 -9.24 3.59
C LYS A 11 13.48 -9.97 4.87
N SER A 12 12.96 -9.26 5.87
CA SER A 12 12.63 -9.83 7.17
C SER A 12 11.14 -9.91 7.45
N CYS A 13 10.27 -9.60 6.47
CA CYS A 13 8.85 -9.36 6.70
C CYS A 13 7.90 -10.39 6.10
N HIS A 14 8.32 -11.64 5.89
CA HIS A 14 7.41 -12.66 5.34
C HIS A 14 6.17 -12.91 6.21
N ARG A 15 6.28 -12.65 7.50
CA ARG A 15 5.19 -12.87 8.46
C ARG A 15 4.53 -11.58 8.91
N LEU A 16 4.96 -10.46 8.35
CA LEU A 16 4.41 -9.16 8.73
C LEU A 16 2.96 -9.07 8.24
N LYS A 17 2.05 -8.72 9.14
CA LYS A 17 0.63 -8.59 8.83
C LYS A 17 0.13 -7.16 8.85
N ALA A 18 0.83 -6.27 9.53
CA ALA A 18 0.46 -4.87 9.62
C ALA A 18 1.70 -4.00 9.48
N LEU A 19 1.60 -2.96 8.68
CA LEU A 19 2.71 -2.04 8.44
C LEU A 19 2.18 -0.61 8.31
N ASP A 20 2.82 0.31 9.00
CA ASP A 20 2.52 1.73 8.91
C ASP A 20 3.76 2.45 8.41
N VAL A 21 3.69 2.98 7.19
CA VAL A 21 4.74 3.79 6.59
C VAL A 21 4.24 5.21 6.30
N GLY A 22 3.21 5.64 7.03
CA GLY A 22 2.66 6.98 6.87
C GLY A 22 3.70 8.05 7.11
N LYS A 23 3.62 9.14 6.32
CA LYS A 23 4.54 10.28 6.37
C LYS A 23 6.00 9.93 6.06
N CYS A 24 6.24 8.80 5.43
CA CYS A 24 7.57 8.38 5.01
C CYS A 24 7.78 8.70 3.53
N ASP A 25 9.04 8.76 3.10
CA ASP A 25 9.40 9.00 1.71
C ASP A 25 9.38 7.70 0.90
N VAL A 26 8.36 6.89 1.10
CA VAL A 26 8.17 5.66 0.34
C VAL A 26 7.73 5.99 -1.09
N THR A 27 8.41 5.41 -2.07
CA THR A 27 8.08 5.56 -3.48
C THR A 27 7.33 4.33 -4.00
N ASP A 28 6.85 4.40 -5.23
CA ASP A 28 6.21 3.25 -5.88
C ASP A 28 7.17 2.06 -5.97
N VAL A 29 8.45 2.32 -6.22
CA VAL A 29 9.47 1.26 -6.30
C VAL A 29 9.62 0.57 -4.95
N GLY A 30 9.77 1.34 -3.87
CA GLY A 30 9.86 0.78 -2.52
C GLY A 30 8.62 0.00 -2.13
N LEU A 31 7.45 0.54 -2.45
CA LEU A 31 6.17 -0.10 -2.17
C LEU A 31 6.01 -1.42 -2.95
N LYS A 32 6.45 -1.44 -4.20
CA LYS A 32 6.44 -2.63 -5.03
C LYS A 32 7.32 -3.74 -4.43
N LEU A 33 8.55 -3.39 -4.04
CA LEU A 33 9.45 -4.34 -3.38
C LEU A 33 8.87 -4.86 -2.08
N LEU A 34 8.33 -3.97 -1.27
CA LEU A 34 7.72 -4.32 0.01
C LEU A 34 6.58 -5.33 -0.20
N SER A 35 5.70 -5.07 -1.16
CA SER A 35 4.56 -5.95 -1.42
C SER A 35 4.97 -7.32 -1.94
N GLN A 36 6.04 -7.39 -2.71
CA GLN A 36 6.56 -8.67 -3.20
C GLN A 36 7.08 -9.58 -2.09
N HIS A 37 7.58 -8.99 -1.01
CA HIS A 37 8.14 -9.74 0.10
C HIS A 37 7.16 -9.93 1.26
N CYS A 38 6.23 -8.99 1.43
CA CYS A 38 5.24 -9.03 2.51
C CYS A 38 3.88 -9.47 1.99
N THR A 39 3.81 -10.64 1.37
CA THR A 39 2.58 -11.14 0.72
C THR A 39 1.47 -11.49 1.69
N GLY A 40 1.79 -11.68 2.98
CA GLY A 40 0.80 -11.94 4.01
C GLY A 40 0.25 -10.70 4.68
N LEU A 41 0.55 -9.51 4.15
CA LEU A 41 0.14 -8.25 4.73
C LEU A 41 -1.39 -8.11 4.74
N ARG A 42 -1.95 -7.72 5.88
CA ARG A 42 -3.38 -7.54 6.04
C ARG A 42 -3.78 -6.09 6.28
N LYS A 43 -2.89 -5.30 6.87
CA LYS A 43 -3.13 -3.88 7.15
C LYS A 43 -1.95 -3.07 6.68
N LEU A 44 -2.21 -2.05 5.88
CA LEU A 44 -1.17 -1.16 5.37
C LEU A 44 -1.64 0.28 5.50
N SER A 45 -0.85 1.10 6.16
CA SER A 45 -1.12 2.53 6.26
C SER A 45 -0.08 3.30 5.45
N LEU A 46 -0.58 4.11 4.51
CA LEU A 46 0.24 4.96 3.65
C LEU A 46 -0.18 6.43 3.80
N LYS A 47 -0.78 6.77 4.94
CA LYS A 47 -1.29 8.12 5.17
C LYS A 47 -0.22 9.17 4.92
N SER A 48 -0.54 10.16 4.10
CA SER A 48 0.33 11.30 3.78
C SER A 48 1.64 10.91 3.07
N CYS A 49 1.67 9.77 2.37
CA CYS A 49 2.78 9.39 1.51
C CYS A 49 2.59 10.05 0.14
N GLU A 50 3.35 11.09 -0.14
CA GLU A 50 3.18 11.91 -1.34
C GLU A 50 3.89 11.36 -2.57
N MET A 51 4.79 10.39 -2.38
CA MET A 51 5.64 9.85 -3.43
C MET A 51 5.08 8.59 -4.08
N ILE A 52 3.89 8.16 -3.67
CA ILE A 52 3.26 6.97 -4.24
C ILE A 52 2.16 7.37 -5.23
N SER A 53 1.85 6.44 -6.14
CA SER A 53 0.78 6.62 -7.11
C SER A 53 -0.02 5.32 -7.27
N ASN A 54 -0.94 5.30 -8.22
CA ASN A 54 -1.73 4.10 -8.52
C ASN A 54 -0.86 2.88 -8.83
N SER A 55 0.29 3.11 -9.45
CA SER A 55 1.21 2.03 -9.84
C SER A 55 1.71 1.23 -8.62
N GLY A 56 2.12 1.93 -7.57
CA GLY A 56 2.57 1.27 -6.34
C GLY A 56 1.45 0.50 -5.67
N LEU A 57 0.26 1.07 -5.62
CA LEU A 57 -0.89 0.42 -5.00
C LEU A 57 -1.38 -0.77 -5.83
N GLN A 58 -1.24 -0.72 -7.15
CA GLN A 58 -1.52 -1.87 -8.00
C GLN A 58 -0.65 -3.06 -7.61
N ALA A 59 0.64 -2.83 -7.38
CA ALA A 59 1.56 -3.88 -6.96
C ALA A 59 1.14 -4.46 -5.61
N VAL A 60 0.74 -3.61 -4.66
CA VAL A 60 0.25 -4.06 -3.36
C VAL A 60 -0.99 -4.95 -3.52
N ALA A 61 -1.95 -4.51 -4.33
CA ALA A 61 -3.18 -5.26 -4.54
C ALA A 61 -2.92 -6.63 -5.18
N VAL A 62 -2.02 -6.69 -6.13
CA VAL A 62 -1.69 -7.93 -6.84
C VAL A 62 -0.93 -8.91 -5.93
N ASN A 63 -0.02 -8.41 -5.11
CA ASN A 63 0.85 -9.25 -4.28
C ASN A 63 0.25 -9.56 -2.92
N CYS A 64 -0.51 -8.63 -2.34
CA CYS A 64 -1.09 -8.77 -1.00
C CYS A 64 -2.60 -8.94 -1.09
N ARG A 65 -3.04 -10.05 -1.67
CA ARG A 65 -4.48 -10.30 -1.90
C ARG A 65 -5.28 -10.53 -0.63
N GLY A 66 -4.61 -10.81 0.48
CA GLY A 66 -5.26 -10.92 1.78
C GLY A 66 -5.41 -9.61 2.53
N LEU A 67 -5.09 -8.49 1.89
CA LEU A 67 -5.16 -7.18 2.52
C LEU A 67 -6.60 -6.87 2.96
N GLN A 68 -6.77 -6.49 4.22
CA GLN A 68 -8.07 -6.23 4.83
C GLN A 68 -8.30 -4.75 5.10
N GLN A 69 -7.24 -3.98 5.32
CA GLN A 69 -7.33 -2.55 5.56
C GLN A 69 -6.20 -1.82 4.84
N LEU A 70 -6.57 -0.75 4.15
CA LEU A 70 -5.60 0.10 3.46
C LEU A 70 -5.94 1.55 3.75
N ASN A 71 -4.99 2.30 4.29
CA ASN A 71 -5.14 3.72 4.55
C ASN A 71 -4.34 4.49 3.50
N ILE A 72 -5.04 5.25 2.67
CA ILE A 72 -4.44 6.09 1.62
C ILE A 72 -4.87 7.55 1.78
N GLN A 73 -5.15 7.96 3.02
CA GLN A 73 -5.51 9.36 3.29
C GLN A 73 -4.36 10.29 2.88
N ASP A 74 -4.71 11.38 2.21
CA ASP A 74 -3.76 12.39 1.75
C ASP A 74 -2.70 11.87 0.77
N CYS A 75 -3.02 10.80 0.04
CA CYS A 75 -2.15 10.26 -0.99
C CYS A 75 -2.61 10.71 -2.38
N PRO A 76 -1.69 10.96 -3.32
CA PRO A 76 -2.05 11.41 -4.68
C PRO A 76 -2.49 10.23 -5.57
N VAL A 77 -3.59 9.60 -5.21
CA VAL A 77 -4.14 8.44 -5.94
C VAL A 77 -5.54 8.76 -6.44
N THR A 78 -6.00 8.02 -7.45
CA THR A 78 -7.27 8.25 -8.11
C THR A 78 -8.28 7.14 -7.82
N LEU A 79 -9.51 7.33 -8.29
CA LEU A 79 -10.57 6.32 -8.20
C LEU A 79 -10.16 5.01 -8.85
N GLU A 80 -9.33 5.04 -9.87
CA GLU A 80 -8.83 3.85 -10.53
C GLU A 80 -8.07 2.95 -9.54
N CYS A 81 -7.25 3.55 -8.68
CA CYS A 81 -6.56 2.82 -7.61
C CYS A 81 -7.57 2.13 -6.69
N TYR A 82 -8.61 2.83 -6.27
CA TYR A 82 -9.66 2.28 -5.43
C TYR A 82 -10.29 1.04 -6.06
N ARG A 83 -10.64 1.14 -7.34
CA ARG A 83 -11.25 0.04 -8.08
C ARG A 83 -10.30 -1.14 -8.22
N LEU A 84 -9.02 -0.88 -8.50
CA LEU A 84 -8.00 -1.92 -8.62
C LEU A 84 -7.84 -2.70 -7.31
N VAL A 85 -7.73 -1.99 -6.20
CA VAL A 85 -7.57 -2.63 -4.90
C VAL A 85 -8.80 -3.48 -4.58
N LYS A 86 -10.00 -2.97 -4.85
CA LYS A 86 -11.24 -3.72 -4.61
C LYS A 86 -11.38 -4.92 -5.53
N LYS A 87 -10.79 -4.87 -6.72
CA LYS A 87 -10.81 -5.99 -7.66
C LYS A 87 -10.02 -7.18 -7.14
N PHE A 88 -8.83 -6.93 -6.57
CA PHE A 88 -7.94 -7.97 -6.08
C PHE A 88 -8.15 -8.29 -4.59
N CYS A 89 -8.52 -7.28 -3.81
CA CYS A 89 -8.74 -7.40 -2.37
C CYS A 89 -10.20 -7.04 -2.08
N LYS A 90 -11.11 -7.93 -2.40
CA LYS A 90 -12.56 -7.65 -2.35
C LYS A 90 -13.06 -7.27 -0.98
N GLN A 91 -12.42 -7.75 0.08
CA GLN A 91 -12.83 -7.47 1.45
C GLN A 91 -12.04 -6.34 2.09
N CYS A 92 -11.18 -5.66 1.32
CA CYS A 92 -10.34 -4.59 1.85
C CYS A 92 -11.17 -3.33 2.13
N ILE A 93 -11.01 -2.81 3.34
CA ILE A 93 -11.59 -1.52 3.72
C ILE A 93 -10.56 -0.45 3.39
N ILE A 94 -10.92 0.49 2.52
CA ILE A 94 -10.03 1.56 2.08
C ILE A 94 -10.40 2.85 2.77
N GLU A 95 -9.48 3.39 3.58
CA GLU A 95 -9.65 4.68 4.23
C GLU A 95 -9.02 5.76 3.34
N HIS A 96 -9.82 6.77 2.98
CA HIS A 96 -9.36 7.86 2.12
C HIS A 96 -10.09 9.15 2.47
N THR A 97 -9.53 10.27 2.02
CA THR A 97 -10.14 11.60 2.20
C THR A 97 -10.57 12.22 0.87
N ASN A 98 -10.52 11.45 -0.21
CA ASN A 98 -10.83 11.96 -1.55
C ASN A 98 -12.33 11.89 -1.82
N PRO A 99 -13.05 13.02 -1.95
CA PRO A 99 -14.49 13.00 -2.21
C PRO A 99 -14.86 12.39 -3.57
N GLY A 100 -13.93 12.34 -4.51
CA GLY A 100 -14.17 11.73 -5.82
C GLY A 100 -14.31 10.22 -5.78
N PHE A 101 -14.01 9.58 -4.65
CA PHE A 101 -14.12 8.12 -4.50
C PHE A 101 -15.53 7.65 -4.12
N TYR A 102 -16.40 8.58 -3.81
CA TYR A 102 -17.77 8.26 -3.45
C TYR A 102 -18.72 8.28 -4.62
#